data_3c1a1559a801270afdd6875b6fc21aae
#
_entry.id   3c1a1559a801270afdd6875b6fc21aae
#
_cell.length_a   1.000
_cell.length_b   1.000
_cell.length_c   1.000
_cell.angle_alpha   90.00
_cell.angle_beta   90.00
_cell.angle_gamma   90.00
#
_symmetry.space_group_name_H-M   'P 1'
#
loop_
_entity.id
_entity.type
_entity.pdbx_description
1 polymer ?
#
loop_
_entity_poly.entity_id
_entity_poly.type
_entity_poly.pdbx_seq_one_letter_code
_entity_poly.pdbx_strand_id
1 'polypeptide(L)'
;SFLNRCHINGLQFYDWQYKQHWPLGGTPGNLLESYKDIANRDNYTSVVKDYIAQAHSLGMKAMFYNLCFGAFDDAKADGVDDHWYIYTDQNHSKCDRHQLPSDWKSDIYLVDPSNKDWQNYLADRNDDVYEALDFDGFHIDQLGSRGTDYDYYGSQVNLPNGYASFIRAMKERQPDKRLVMNAVSNYGSDKIVSTGCVDFMYSELWDGEDKFSDLHDILKANRLYSGNTLGQVYAAYMDYGHNKPEFNTPGVLLTDAVMFALGASHLELGAGHMLSSEYFPYADVKMSAGLKKQIVAYYDFLTAYQNLLRNGGTETQCDIAAAKSVVTINAWPPVLGNVTAYSKSVDGKQVVSLLNFRQANSL
;
A
#
# COMPACT_ATOMS: atom_id res chain seq x y z
N SER A 1 -3.46 -20.53 8.18
CA SER A 1 -4.37 -19.62 7.47
C SER A 1 -4.12 -19.66 5.96
N PHE A 2 -5.05 -19.13 5.18
CA PHE A 2 -4.89 -18.99 3.72
C PHE A 2 -3.68 -18.09 3.39
N LEU A 3 -3.53 -16.96 4.07
CA LEU A 3 -2.41 -16.04 3.87
C LEU A 3 -1.05 -16.72 4.11
N ASN A 4 -0.93 -17.49 5.18
CA ASN A 4 0.29 -18.27 5.43
C ASN A 4 0.57 -19.29 4.32
N ARG A 5 -0.48 -19.89 3.75
CA ARG A 5 -0.34 -20.82 2.62
C ARG A 5 0.10 -20.11 1.33
N CYS A 6 -0.14 -18.81 1.22
CA CYS A 6 0.38 -17.94 0.15
C CYS A 6 1.74 -17.31 0.48
N HIS A 7 2.43 -17.77 1.52
CA HIS A 7 3.74 -17.23 1.95
C HIS A 7 3.71 -15.74 2.29
N ILE A 8 2.55 -15.18 2.66
CA ILE A 8 2.44 -13.81 3.14
C ILE A 8 3.17 -13.69 4.46
N ASN A 9 4.02 -12.71 4.60
CA ASN A 9 4.91 -12.53 5.75
C ASN A 9 4.67 -11.22 6.53
N GLY A 10 3.68 -10.44 6.14
CA GLY A 10 3.29 -9.23 6.84
C GLY A 10 1.82 -8.90 6.65
N LEU A 11 1.20 -8.36 7.71
CA LEU A 11 -0.18 -7.89 7.72
C LEU A 11 -0.21 -6.40 8.01
N GLN A 12 -1.10 -5.71 7.31
CA GLN A 12 -1.47 -4.32 7.53
C GLN A 12 -2.85 -4.27 8.15
N PHE A 13 -2.96 -3.63 9.30
CA PHE A 13 -4.23 -3.46 10.02
C PHE A 13 -4.88 -2.15 9.59
N TYR A 14 -5.63 -2.17 8.51
CA TYR A 14 -6.25 -1.01 7.91
C TYR A 14 -7.49 -0.57 8.70
N ASP A 15 -7.69 0.75 8.86
CA ASP A 15 -8.84 1.37 9.57
C ASP A 15 -9.18 0.75 10.93
N TRP A 16 -8.17 0.27 11.63
CA TRP A 16 -8.30 -0.30 12.97
C TRP A 16 -8.38 0.75 14.07
N GLN A 17 -7.87 1.97 13.78
CA GLN A 17 -7.62 3.03 14.76
C GLN A 17 -8.90 3.68 15.28
N TYR A 18 -8.83 4.20 16.50
CA TYR A 18 -9.92 4.94 17.15
C TYR A 18 -10.18 6.29 16.47
N LYS A 19 -9.11 7.08 16.25
CA LYS A 19 -9.10 8.35 15.50
C LYS A 19 -7.79 8.45 14.72
N GLN A 20 -7.77 9.28 13.66
CA GLN A 20 -6.53 9.50 12.91
C GLN A 20 -5.45 10.17 13.77
N HIS A 21 -5.81 11.19 14.54
CA HIS A 21 -4.89 11.89 15.44
C HIS A 21 -4.68 11.19 16.80
N TRP A 22 -5.48 10.19 17.13
CA TRP A 22 -5.38 9.40 18.37
C TRP A 22 -5.69 7.93 18.08
N PRO A 23 -4.71 7.18 17.53
CA PRO A 23 -4.99 5.84 16.99
C PRO A 23 -5.38 4.79 18.04
N LEU A 24 -4.83 4.84 19.24
CA LEU A 24 -5.16 3.88 20.29
C LEU A 24 -6.54 4.18 20.89
N GLY A 25 -7.40 3.17 20.97
CA GLY A 25 -8.64 3.26 21.73
C GLY A 25 -8.37 3.26 23.25
N GLY A 26 -8.38 4.45 23.86
CA GLY A 26 -8.04 4.64 25.27
C GLY A 26 -6.59 5.06 25.51
N THR A 27 -5.99 4.56 26.57
CA THR A 27 -4.57 4.75 26.93
C THR A 27 -3.91 3.40 27.21
N PRO A 28 -2.56 3.28 27.20
CA PRO A 28 -1.89 2.01 27.48
C PRO A 28 -2.34 1.31 28.77
N GLY A 29 -2.57 2.11 29.84
CA GLY A 29 -3.04 1.59 31.15
C GLY A 29 -4.56 1.38 31.25
N ASN A 30 -5.35 1.88 30.29
CA ASN A 30 -6.82 1.80 30.30
C ASN A 30 -7.39 1.75 28.90
N LEU A 31 -7.27 0.59 28.25
CA LEU A 31 -7.76 0.37 26.89
C LEU A 31 -9.29 0.32 26.88
N LEU A 32 -9.89 0.89 25.84
CA LEU A 32 -11.30 0.68 25.55
C LEU A 32 -11.50 -0.78 25.12
N GLU A 33 -12.53 -1.44 25.64
CA GLU A 33 -12.92 -2.78 25.20
C GLU A 33 -13.32 -2.77 23.72
N SER A 34 -14.12 -1.78 23.35
CA SER A 34 -14.56 -1.53 21.97
C SER A 34 -14.63 -0.04 21.66
N TYR A 35 -14.50 0.28 20.38
CA TYR A 35 -14.61 1.65 19.89
C TYR A 35 -15.11 1.65 18.43
N LYS A 36 -15.60 2.79 17.98
CA LYS A 36 -15.98 3.00 16.57
C LYS A 36 -14.78 3.45 15.76
N ASP A 37 -14.58 2.85 14.58
CA ASP A 37 -13.64 3.34 13.58
C ASP A 37 -14.22 4.54 12.81
N ILE A 38 -13.51 4.98 11.76
CA ILE A 38 -13.91 6.13 10.95
C ILE A 38 -15.27 5.95 10.26
N ALA A 39 -15.64 4.73 9.90
CA ALA A 39 -16.93 4.40 9.29
C ALA A 39 -18.00 3.96 10.30
N ASN A 40 -17.84 4.29 11.56
CA ASN A 40 -18.74 3.93 12.66
C ASN A 40 -18.96 2.42 12.85
N ARG A 41 -17.99 1.57 12.41
CA ARG A 41 -18.00 0.13 12.69
C ARG A 41 -17.40 -0.14 14.07
N ASP A 42 -17.87 -1.23 14.69
CA ASP A 42 -17.32 -1.66 15.97
C ASP A 42 -15.97 -2.38 15.78
N ASN A 43 -14.94 -1.88 16.44
CA ASN A 43 -13.67 -2.55 16.63
C ASN A 43 -13.53 -2.97 18.09
N TYR A 44 -12.91 -4.14 18.32
CA TYR A 44 -12.69 -4.71 19.63
C TYR A 44 -11.19 -4.88 19.87
N THR A 45 -10.67 -4.30 20.95
CA THR A 45 -9.24 -4.37 21.29
C THR A 45 -8.75 -5.81 21.46
N SER A 46 -9.58 -6.70 22.01
CA SER A 46 -9.25 -8.13 22.11
C SER A 46 -9.04 -8.78 20.76
N VAL A 47 -9.88 -8.46 19.76
CA VAL A 47 -9.77 -9.00 18.39
C VAL A 47 -8.48 -8.52 17.71
N VAL A 48 -8.13 -7.24 17.89
CA VAL A 48 -6.85 -6.71 17.37
C VAL A 48 -5.67 -7.46 17.97
N LYS A 49 -5.65 -7.64 19.28
CA LYS A 49 -4.60 -8.42 19.99
C LYS A 49 -4.51 -9.86 19.50
N ASP A 50 -5.65 -10.53 19.32
CA ASP A 50 -5.71 -11.90 18.83
C ASP A 50 -5.16 -12.03 17.41
N TYR A 51 -5.46 -11.08 16.53
CA TYR A 51 -4.92 -11.07 15.15
C TYR A 51 -3.41 -10.84 15.13
N ILE A 52 -2.88 -9.93 15.97
CA ILE A 52 -1.43 -9.73 16.10
C ILE A 52 -0.77 -11.03 16.59
N ALA A 53 -1.29 -11.64 17.65
CA ALA A 53 -0.76 -12.89 18.19
C ALA A 53 -0.80 -14.03 17.17
N GLN A 54 -1.88 -14.15 16.41
CA GLN A 54 -1.98 -15.14 15.33
C GLN A 54 -0.98 -14.87 14.21
N ALA A 55 -0.78 -13.62 13.80
CA ALA A 55 0.23 -13.24 12.81
C ALA A 55 1.62 -13.69 13.29
N HIS A 56 1.99 -13.35 14.51
CA HIS A 56 3.27 -13.74 15.11
C HIS A 56 3.45 -15.25 15.22
N SER A 57 2.40 -15.98 15.59
CA SER A 57 2.44 -17.46 15.67
C SER A 57 2.72 -18.13 14.33
N LEU A 58 2.47 -17.42 13.22
CA LEU A 58 2.73 -17.85 11.84
C LEU A 58 4.00 -17.23 11.24
N GLY A 59 4.78 -16.51 12.03
CA GLY A 59 6.01 -15.82 11.58
C GLY A 59 5.76 -14.56 10.76
N MET A 60 4.52 -14.06 10.74
CA MET A 60 4.18 -12.82 10.04
C MET A 60 4.46 -11.60 10.92
N LYS A 61 4.74 -10.46 10.29
CA LYS A 61 4.80 -9.16 10.93
C LYS A 61 3.44 -8.48 10.91
N ALA A 62 3.12 -7.75 11.98
CA ALA A 62 1.90 -6.97 12.11
C ALA A 62 2.23 -5.48 12.16
N MET A 63 1.67 -4.71 11.23
CA MET A 63 1.87 -3.25 11.16
C MET A 63 0.52 -2.56 11.29
N PHE A 64 0.44 -1.56 12.17
CA PHE A 64 -0.76 -0.73 12.22
C PHE A 64 -0.75 0.31 11.12
N TYR A 65 -1.93 0.65 10.65
CA TYR A 65 -2.16 1.68 9.63
C TYR A 65 -2.53 3.01 10.29
N ASN A 66 -2.06 4.10 9.74
CA ASN A 66 -2.62 5.43 9.96
C ASN A 66 -2.13 6.41 8.88
N LEU A 67 -2.87 7.51 8.66
CA LEU A 67 -2.39 8.62 7.85
C LEU A 67 -1.24 9.37 8.55
N CYS A 68 -0.28 9.87 7.78
CA CYS A 68 0.80 10.72 8.30
C CYS A 68 0.30 12.11 8.73
N PHE A 69 -0.91 12.51 8.34
CA PHE A 69 -1.34 13.90 8.36
C PHE A 69 -2.87 14.08 8.51
N GLY A 70 -3.57 13.14 9.16
CA GLY A 70 -5.01 13.15 9.32
C GLY A 70 -5.46 13.51 10.74
N ALA A 71 -6.46 14.37 10.85
CA ALA A 71 -7.13 14.70 12.12
C ALA A 71 -8.66 14.74 11.93
N PHE A 72 -9.41 14.33 12.95
CA PHE A 72 -10.87 14.45 12.95
C PHE A 72 -11.32 15.85 13.37
N ASP A 73 -12.60 16.16 13.24
CA ASP A 73 -13.19 17.45 13.58
C ASP A 73 -13.10 17.80 15.07
N ASP A 74 -12.95 16.80 15.95
CA ASP A 74 -12.81 16.96 17.39
C ASP A 74 -11.34 17.03 17.88
N ALA A 75 -10.36 17.02 16.96
CA ALA A 75 -8.94 16.88 17.28
C ALA A 75 -8.39 18.02 18.17
N LYS A 76 -8.97 19.21 18.10
CA LYS A 76 -8.59 20.34 18.97
C LYS A 76 -8.78 20.01 20.45
N ALA A 77 -9.84 19.28 20.81
CA ALA A 77 -10.07 18.84 22.17
C ALA A 77 -9.03 17.83 22.66
N ASP A 78 -8.40 17.12 21.74
CA ASP A 78 -7.35 16.14 22.00
C ASP A 78 -5.92 16.73 21.87
N GLY A 79 -5.80 18.05 21.69
CA GLY A 79 -4.53 18.77 21.71
C GLY A 79 -3.91 19.08 20.35
N VAL A 80 -4.62 18.82 19.24
CA VAL A 80 -4.16 19.26 17.91
C VAL A 80 -4.35 20.75 17.74
N ASP A 81 -3.27 21.46 17.39
CA ASP A 81 -3.26 22.92 17.28
C ASP A 81 -3.67 23.38 15.88
N ASP A 82 -4.40 24.50 15.80
CA ASP A 82 -4.85 25.09 14.55
C ASP A 82 -3.69 25.49 13.61
N HIS A 83 -2.49 25.77 14.17
CA HIS A 83 -1.30 26.10 13.39
C HIS A 83 -0.64 24.89 12.67
N TRP A 84 -1.10 23.69 12.94
CA TRP A 84 -0.54 22.49 12.32
C TRP A 84 -1.24 22.09 11.03
N TYR A 85 -2.47 22.61 10.78
CA TYR A 85 -3.24 22.26 9.59
C TYR A 85 -2.64 22.83 8.30
N ILE A 86 -2.94 22.20 7.17
CA ILE A 86 -2.73 22.77 5.84
C ILE A 86 -4.02 23.37 5.31
N TYR A 87 -3.87 24.37 4.47
CA TYR A 87 -4.96 25.19 3.97
C TYR A 87 -4.92 25.31 2.46
N THR A 88 -6.08 25.38 1.84
CA THR A 88 -6.21 25.56 0.38
C THR A 88 -5.98 27.01 -0.07
N ASP A 89 -5.75 27.93 0.86
CA ASP A 89 -5.50 29.36 0.60
C ASP A 89 -4.49 29.95 1.60
N GLN A 90 -3.78 31.00 1.17
CA GLN A 90 -2.72 31.65 1.95
C GLN A 90 -3.22 32.37 3.22
N ASN A 91 -4.51 32.65 3.32
CA ASN A 91 -5.10 33.36 4.46
C ASN A 91 -5.63 32.39 5.54
N HIS A 92 -5.33 31.09 5.42
CA HIS A 92 -5.79 30.01 6.29
C HIS A 92 -7.31 30.04 6.55
N SER A 93 -8.09 30.46 5.55
CA SER A 93 -9.55 30.56 5.69
C SER A 93 -10.27 29.24 5.50
N LYS A 94 -9.64 28.29 4.79
CA LYS A 94 -10.22 26.97 4.52
C LYS A 94 -9.15 25.88 4.64
N CYS A 95 -9.28 25.07 5.68
CA CYS A 95 -8.47 23.87 5.88
C CYS A 95 -8.67 22.88 4.73
N ASP A 96 -7.59 22.26 4.24
CA ASP A 96 -7.73 21.12 3.33
C ASP A 96 -8.28 19.92 4.09
N ARG A 97 -9.20 19.21 3.46
CA ARG A 97 -9.82 18.02 4.05
C ARG A 97 -10.20 17.00 2.99
N HIS A 98 -10.09 15.75 3.35
CA HIS A 98 -10.68 14.65 2.60
C HIS A 98 -12.11 14.42 3.09
N GLN A 99 -13.08 14.71 2.21
CA GLN A 99 -14.49 14.55 2.53
C GLN A 99 -14.87 13.07 2.51
N LEU A 100 -15.61 12.66 3.51
CA LEU A 100 -16.13 11.30 3.68
C LEU A 100 -17.66 11.29 3.69
N PRO A 101 -18.31 10.12 3.57
CA PRO A 101 -19.74 10.01 3.68
C PRO A 101 -20.26 10.63 4.98
N SER A 102 -21.41 11.32 4.92
CA SER A 102 -21.97 12.08 6.04
C SER A 102 -22.39 11.24 7.26
N ASP A 103 -22.54 9.93 7.09
CA ASP A 103 -22.80 8.96 8.14
C ASP A 103 -21.55 8.39 8.78
N TRP A 104 -20.36 8.78 8.29
CA TRP A 104 -19.08 8.44 8.89
C TRP A 104 -18.78 9.36 10.08
N LYS A 105 -17.76 8.98 10.85
CA LYS A 105 -17.44 9.61 12.14
C LYS A 105 -16.97 11.05 11.99
N SER A 106 -16.22 11.35 10.95
CA SER A 106 -15.67 12.68 10.63
C SER A 106 -15.15 12.72 9.21
N ASP A 107 -15.04 13.92 8.61
CA ASP A 107 -14.07 14.16 7.53
C ASP A 107 -12.65 14.04 8.09
N ILE A 108 -11.66 13.91 7.22
CA ILE A 108 -10.26 13.93 7.60
C ILE A 108 -9.68 15.31 7.26
N TYR A 109 -9.41 16.12 8.26
CA TYR A 109 -8.72 17.41 8.13
C TYR A 109 -7.21 17.15 8.05
N LEU A 110 -6.53 17.82 7.12
CA LEU A 110 -5.13 17.53 6.83
C LEU A 110 -4.20 18.46 7.61
N VAL A 111 -3.13 17.87 8.11
CA VAL A 111 -2.11 18.54 8.93
C VAL A 111 -0.79 18.53 8.15
N ASP A 112 0.04 19.53 8.31
CA ASP A 112 1.36 19.57 7.66
C ASP A 112 2.27 18.45 8.20
N PRO A 113 2.60 17.43 7.40
CA PRO A 113 3.46 16.33 7.85
C PRO A 113 4.89 16.77 8.14
N SER A 114 5.30 17.98 7.72
CA SER A 114 6.61 18.56 8.03
C SER A 114 6.64 19.31 9.36
N ASN A 115 5.48 19.63 9.94
CA ASN A 115 5.36 20.33 11.21
C ASN A 115 5.92 19.49 12.36
N LYS A 116 6.89 20.05 13.10
CA LYS A 116 7.59 19.31 14.16
C LYS A 116 6.72 19.00 15.37
N ASP A 117 5.81 19.88 15.70
CA ASP A 117 4.92 19.69 16.86
C ASP A 117 3.90 18.59 16.54
N TRP A 118 3.36 18.57 15.30
CA TRP A 118 2.54 17.46 14.82
C TRP A 118 3.32 16.13 14.80
N GLN A 119 4.54 16.12 14.30
CA GLN A 119 5.38 14.92 14.30
C GLN A 119 5.59 14.40 15.72
N ASN A 120 5.89 15.27 16.68
CA ASN A 120 6.05 14.88 18.09
C ASN A 120 4.74 14.38 18.68
N TYR A 121 3.64 15.08 18.44
CA TYR A 121 2.31 14.69 18.91
C TYR A 121 1.95 13.27 18.43
N LEU A 122 2.06 13.01 17.11
CA LEU A 122 1.69 11.69 16.58
C LEU A 122 2.70 10.61 16.99
N ALA A 123 3.97 10.96 17.17
CA ALA A 123 4.97 10.01 17.69
C ALA A 123 4.62 9.58 19.13
N ASP A 124 4.18 10.50 20.00
CA ASP A 124 3.71 10.17 21.35
C ASP A 124 2.48 9.24 21.29
N ARG A 125 1.54 9.50 20.37
CA ARG A 125 0.37 8.61 20.19
C ARG A 125 0.77 7.23 19.63
N ASN A 126 1.79 7.16 18.79
CA ASN A 126 2.32 5.89 18.30
C ASN A 126 3.08 5.13 19.39
N ASP A 127 3.77 5.81 20.31
CA ASP A 127 4.36 5.18 21.49
C ASP A 127 3.29 4.50 22.36
N ASP A 128 2.15 5.16 22.58
CA ASP A 128 0.99 4.57 23.27
C ASP A 128 0.50 3.28 22.56
N VAL A 129 0.49 3.28 21.22
CA VAL A 129 0.11 2.08 20.45
C VAL A 129 1.10 0.95 20.67
N TYR A 130 2.39 1.22 20.56
CA TYR A 130 3.43 0.21 20.73
C TYR A 130 3.54 -0.32 22.17
N GLU A 131 3.23 0.51 23.17
CA GLU A 131 3.17 0.07 24.56
C GLU A 131 1.98 -0.88 24.83
N ALA A 132 0.84 -0.60 24.19
CA ALA A 132 -0.40 -1.33 24.44
C ALA A 132 -0.58 -2.58 23.58
N LEU A 133 -0.02 -2.60 22.38
CA LEU A 133 -0.24 -3.58 21.32
C LEU A 133 1.09 -3.98 20.67
N ASP A 134 1.31 -5.27 20.52
CA ASP A 134 2.58 -5.83 20.02
C ASP A 134 2.76 -5.69 18.50
N PHE A 135 2.55 -4.48 17.96
CA PHE A 135 2.82 -4.19 16.56
C PHE A 135 4.31 -4.11 16.26
N ASP A 136 4.72 -4.67 15.12
CA ASP A 136 6.10 -4.63 14.63
C ASP A 136 6.47 -3.31 13.96
N GLY A 137 5.49 -2.53 13.54
CA GLY A 137 5.74 -1.30 12.81
C GLY A 137 4.49 -0.52 12.43
N PHE A 138 4.72 0.53 11.64
CA PHE A 138 3.73 1.49 11.20
C PHE A 138 3.65 1.51 9.67
N HIS A 139 2.47 1.22 9.13
CA HIS A 139 2.12 1.48 7.74
C HIS A 139 1.56 2.89 7.64
N ILE A 140 2.37 3.78 7.11
CA ILE A 140 2.05 5.20 6.93
C ILE A 140 1.28 5.36 5.62
N ASP A 141 0.17 6.08 5.68
CA ASP A 141 -0.60 6.38 4.48
C ASP A 141 -0.65 7.88 4.19
N GLN A 142 -1.04 8.23 2.97
CA GLN A 142 -1.23 9.58 2.46
C GLN A 142 -2.30 9.57 1.34
N LEU A 143 -2.69 10.73 0.84
CA LEU A 143 -3.84 10.89 -0.05
C LEU A 143 -3.47 11.39 -1.47
N GLY A 144 -2.23 11.14 -1.91
CA GLY A 144 -1.75 11.59 -3.22
C GLY A 144 -1.49 13.11 -3.28
N SER A 145 -1.45 13.63 -4.49
CA SER A 145 -1.28 15.08 -4.69
C SER A 145 -2.55 15.82 -4.28
N ARG A 146 -2.39 16.83 -3.45
CA ARG A 146 -3.48 17.70 -3.01
C ARG A 146 -3.57 19.02 -3.78
N GLY A 147 -2.65 19.21 -4.73
CA GLY A 147 -2.52 20.48 -5.45
C GLY A 147 -1.59 21.45 -4.70
N THR A 148 -2.01 22.68 -4.55
CA THR A 148 -1.23 23.72 -3.84
C THR A 148 -1.85 23.99 -2.50
N ASP A 149 -1.14 23.63 -1.45
CA ASP A 149 -1.52 23.86 -0.06
C ASP A 149 -0.55 24.81 0.63
N TYR A 150 -1.02 25.44 1.70
CA TYR A 150 -0.29 26.41 2.49
C TYR A 150 -0.34 26.03 3.97
N ASP A 151 0.73 26.38 4.70
CA ASP A 151 0.72 26.31 6.15
C ASP A 151 -0.13 27.46 6.74
N TYR A 152 -0.29 27.46 8.06
CA TYR A 152 -1.03 28.52 8.77
C TYR A 152 -0.48 29.92 8.48
N TYR A 153 0.79 30.08 8.18
CA TYR A 153 1.47 31.36 7.93
C TYR A 153 1.45 31.77 6.45
N GLY A 154 0.78 30.99 5.59
CA GLY A 154 0.65 31.28 4.16
C GLY A 154 1.84 30.86 3.30
N SER A 155 2.78 30.10 3.85
CA SER A 155 3.88 29.52 3.09
C SER A 155 3.41 28.24 2.38
N GLN A 156 3.84 28.03 1.14
CA GLN A 156 3.49 26.83 0.41
C GLN A 156 4.09 25.57 1.04
N VAL A 157 3.27 24.57 1.27
CA VAL A 157 3.67 23.25 1.79
C VAL A 157 4.16 22.35 0.64
N ASN A 158 5.26 21.66 0.87
CA ASN A 158 5.75 20.60 -0.03
C ASN A 158 5.52 19.24 0.60
N LEU A 159 4.40 18.59 0.28
CA LEU A 159 4.00 17.33 0.86
C LEU A 159 5.04 16.21 0.70
N PRO A 160 5.67 15.97 -0.47
CA PRO A 160 6.72 14.96 -0.58
C PRO A 160 7.90 15.14 0.37
N ASN A 161 8.36 16.39 0.56
CA ASN A 161 9.39 16.69 1.55
C ASN A 161 8.87 16.51 2.98
N GLY A 162 7.61 16.85 3.22
CA GLY A 162 6.90 16.61 4.48
C GLY A 162 6.84 15.12 4.83
N TYR A 163 6.52 14.26 3.87
CA TYR A 163 6.53 12.81 4.05
C TYR A 163 7.90 12.28 4.46
N ALA A 164 8.96 12.73 3.77
CA ALA A 164 10.32 12.33 4.14
C ALA A 164 10.69 12.82 5.55
N SER A 165 10.31 14.04 5.92
CA SER A 165 10.52 14.58 7.27
C SER A 165 9.79 13.75 8.33
N PHE A 166 8.53 13.42 8.07
CA PHE A 166 7.69 12.62 8.95
C PHE A 166 8.26 11.20 9.17
N ILE A 167 8.63 10.50 8.08
CA ILE A 167 9.21 9.16 8.15
C ILE A 167 10.48 9.16 9.03
N ARG A 168 11.37 10.15 8.85
CA ARG A 168 12.57 10.27 9.67
C ARG A 168 12.25 10.48 11.14
N ALA A 169 11.27 11.34 11.45
CA ALA A 169 10.84 11.58 12.82
C ALA A 169 10.29 10.32 13.49
N MET A 170 9.46 9.55 12.79
CA MET A 170 8.93 8.28 13.30
C MET A 170 10.05 7.25 13.51
N LYS A 171 11.02 7.18 12.57
CA LYS A 171 12.15 6.26 12.69
C LYS A 171 13.12 6.65 13.80
N GLU A 172 13.35 7.92 14.00
CA GLU A 172 14.16 8.44 15.10
C GLU A 172 13.54 8.12 16.47
N ARG A 173 12.22 8.28 16.58
CA ARG A 173 11.48 7.97 17.82
C ARG A 173 11.48 6.49 18.16
N GLN A 174 11.31 5.61 17.15
CA GLN A 174 11.21 4.17 17.30
C GLN A 174 12.15 3.44 16.30
N PRO A 175 13.49 3.44 16.57
CA PRO A 175 14.47 2.93 15.62
C PRO A 175 14.27 1.45 15.23
N ASP A 176 13.79 0.64 16.14
CA ASP A 176 13.58 -0.81 15.94
C ASP A 176 12.28 -1.15 15.23
N LYS A 177 11.36 -0.20 15.13
CA LYS A 177 10.07 -0.44 14.47
C LYS A 177 10.19 -0.32 12.95
N ARG A 178 9.45 -1.18 12.25
CA ARG A 178 9.38 -1.19 10.79
C ARG A 178 8.53 -0.04 10.29
N LEU A 179 8.89 0.53 9.16
CA LEU A 179 8.12 1.55 8.48
C LEU A 179 7.90 1.17 7.01
N VAL A 180 6.72 1.45 6.52
CA VAL A 180 6.40 1.52 5.10
C VAL A 180 5.49 2.73 4.89
N MET A 181 5.57 3.37 3.74
CA MET A 181 4.65 4.44 3.38
C MET A 181 4.06 4.18 2.00
N ASN A 182 2.73 4.29 1.92
CA ASN A 182 2.03 4.26 0.65
C ASN A 182 2.42 5.48 -0.20
N ALA A 183 2.70 5.23 -1.47
CA ALA A 183 2.84 6.26 -2.50
C ALA A 183 1.61 6.17 -3.41
N VAL A 184 0.54 6.90 -3.08
CA VAL A 184 -0.69 6.96 -3.87
C VAL A 184 -0.36 7.54 -5.25
N SER A 185 -0.69 6.82 -6.32
CA SER A 185 -0.28 7.14 -7.70
C SER A 185 1.21 7.48 -7.81
N ASN A 186 2.03 6.74 -7.07
CA ASN A 186 3.48 6.92 -6.95
C ASN A 186 3.94 8.33 -6.47
N TYR A 187 3.01 9.14 -5.93
CA TYR A 187 3.28 10.50 -5.47
C TYR A 187 4.24 10.52 -4.28
N GLY A 188 5.35 11.25 -4.41
CA GLY A 188 6.36 11.38 -3.38
C GLY A 188 7.27 10.17 -3.18
N SER A 189 7.17 9.13 -4.02
CA SER A 189 7.92 7.88 -3.90
C SER A 189 9.43 8.10 -3.82
N ASP A 190 9.99 9.02 -4.62
CA ASP A 190 11.42 9.38 -4.59
C ASP A 190 11.85 9.93 -3.21
N LYS A 191 11.01 10.76 -2.58
CA LYS A 191 11.28 11.35 -1.27
C LYS A 191 11.13 10.32 -0.15
N ILE A 192 10.08 9.49 -0.22
CA ILE A 192 9.86 8.40 0.73
C ILE A 192 11.09 7.49 0.78
N VAL A 193 11.54 7.02 -0.36
CA VAL A 193 12.67 6.09 -0.46
C VAL A 193 14.01 6.73 -0.09
N SER A 194 14.18 8.03 -0.38
CA SER A 194 15.41 8.76 -0.04
C SER A 194 15.69 8.87 1.47
N THR A 195 14.70 8.55 2.30
CA THR A 195 14.88 8.51 3.75
C THR A 195 15.79 7.37 4.20
N GLY A 196 15.82 6.27 3.46
CA GLY A 196 16.49 5.04 3.87
C GLY A 196 15.82 4.34 5.07
N CYS A 197 14.58 4.73 5.42
CA CYS A 197 13.90 4.29 6.64
C CYS A 197 12.73 3.33 6.38
N VAL A 198 12.33 3.12 5.12
CA VAL A 198 11.23 2.21 4.77
C VAL A 198 11.76 0.84 4.41
N ASP A 199 11.03 -0.21 4.80
CA ASP A 199 11.44 -1.60 4.61
C ASP A 199 11.20 -2.11 3.18
N PHE A 200 10.21 -1.56 2.49
CA PHE A 200 9.90 -1.84 1.09
C PHE A 200 9.12 -0.67 0.48
N MET A 201 8.99 -0.65 -0.83
CA MET A 201 8.18 0.34 -1.54
C MET A 201 6.75 -0.18 -1.69
N TYR A 202 5.81 0.69 -1.42
CA TYR A 202 4.39 0.41 -1.57
C TYR A 202 3.79 1.51 -2.46
N SER A 203 3.12 1.11 -3.54
CA SER A 203 2.44 2.02 -4.45
C SER A 203 0.99 1.59 -4.62
N GLU A 204 0.09 2.51 -4.42
CA GLU A 204 -1.34 2.34 -4.67
C GLU A 204 -1.68 2.94 -6.03
N LEU A 205 -2.35 2.17 -6.88
CA LEU A 205 -2.60 2.50 -8.28
C LEU A 205 -4.04 2.96 -8.45
N TRP A 206 -4.22 4.13 -9.03
CA TRP A 206 -5.51 4.76 -9.26
C TRP A 206 -5.70 5.16 -10.72
N ASP A 207 -6.76 5.93 -11.00
CA ASP A 207 -7.13 6.40 -12.35
C ASP A 207 -5.94 6.97 -13.11
N GLY A 208 -5.77 6.50 -14.34
CA GLY A 208 -4.64 6.84 -15.21
C GLY A 208 -3.48 5.85 -15.16
N GLU A 209 -3.54 4.86 -14.26
CA GLU A 209 -2.58 3.77 -14.10
C GLU A 209 -3.26 2.42 -14.40
N ASP A 210 -3.94 2.35 -15.56
CA ASP A 210 -4.90 1.28 -15.89
C ASP A 210 -4.30 0.16 -16.75
N LYS A 211 -3.03 0.30 -17.15
CA LYS A 211 -2.37 -0.61 -18.08
C LYS A 211 -1.21 -1.35 -17.44
N PHE A 212 -0.92 -2.54 -17.94
CA PHE A 212 0.28 -3.27 -17.52
C PHE A 212 1.59 -2.52 -17.79
N SER A 213 1.61 -1.64 -18.82
CA SER A 213 2.74 -0.74 -19.05
C SER A 213 2.93 0.26 -17.92
N ASP A 214 1.85 0.73 -17.28
CA ASP A 214 1.93 1.68 -16.19
C ASP A 214 2.55 1.03 -14.95
N LEU A 215 2.19 -0.23 -14.65
CA LEU A 215 2.85 -1.03 -13.61
C LEU A 215 4.36 -1.12 -13.83
N HIS A 216 4.77 -1.37 -15.08
CA HIS A 216 6.18 -1.45 -15.46
C HIS A 216 6.91 -0.12 -15.26
N ASP A 217 6.31 0.99 -15.66
CA ASP A 217 6.92 2.31 -15.59
C ASP A 217 7.09 2.76 -14.12
N ILE A 218 6.08 2.52 -13.27
CA ILE A 218 6.17 2.76 -11.82
C ILE A 218 7.26 1.91 -11.19
N LEU A 219 7.29 0.61 -11.51
CA LEU A 219 8.32 -0.29 -11.00
C LEU A 219 9.72 0.16 -11.40
N LYS A 220 9.90 0.56 -12.64
CA LYS A 220 11.18 1.05 -13.17
C LYS A 220 11.62 2.34 -12.46
N ALA A 221 10.72 3.29 -12.26
CA ALA A 221 10.99 4.51 -11.50
C ALA A 221 11.39 4.18 -10.06
N ASN A 222 10.64 3.33 -9.39
CA ASN A 222 10.89 2.93 -8.01
C ASN A 222 12.23 2.18 -7.84
N ARG A 223 12.60 1.34 -8.81
CA ARG A 223 13.92 0.71 -8.85
C ARG A 223 15.05 1.73 -8.94
N LEU A 224 14.86 2.76 -9.79
CA LEU A 224 15.84 3.84 -9.91
C LEU A 224 15.98 4.61 -8.58
N TYR A 225 14.87 4.97 -7.95
CA TYR A 225 14.87 5.70 -6.68
C TYR A 225 15.52 4.92 -5.53
N SER A 226 15.29 3.61 -5.46
CA SER A 226 15.84 2.74 -4.41
C SER A 226 17.23 2.17 -4.73
N GLY A 227 17.81 2.47 -5.90
CA GLY A 227 19.01 1.79 -6.35
C GLY A 227 18.82 0.27 -6.48
N ASN A 228 17.57 -0.17 -6.72
CA ASN A 228 17.18 -1.58 -6.86
C ASN A 228 17.39 -2.43 -5.57
N THR A 229 17.35 -1.79 -4.40
CA THR A 229 17.61 -2.45 -3.11
C THR A 229 16.34 -2.83 -2.34
N LEU A 230 15.19 -2.24 -2.69
CA LEU A 230 13.92 -2.46 -1.98
C LEU A 230 12.96 -3.32 -2.80
N GLY A 231 12.27 -4.23 -2.11
CA GLY A 231 11.11 -4.94 -2.66
C GLY A 231 9.97 -3.97 -2.98
N GLN A 232 9.05 -4.38 -3.88
CA GLN A 232 7.92 -3.56 -4.29
C GLN A 232 6.62 -4.32 -4.11
N VAL A 233 5.63 -3.64 -3.53
CA VAL A 233 4.26 -4.14 -3.34
C VAL A 233 3.31 -3.15 -3.98
N TYR A 234 2.37 -3.66 -4.78
CA TYR A 234 1.34 -2.83 -5.41
C TYR A 234 -0.04 -3.13 -4.84
N ALA A 235 -0.76 -2.07 -4.46
CA ALA A 235 -2.19 -2.09 -4.29
C ALA A 235 -2.83 -1.77 -5.64
N ALA A 236 -2.96 -2.78 -6.50
CA ALA A 236 -3.65 -2.69 -7.78
C ALA A 236 -5.04 -3.28 -7.63
N TYR A 237 -6.04 -2.43 -7.61
CA TYR A 237 -7.42 -2.83 -7.37
C TYR A 237 -7.96 -3.67 -8.52
N MET A 238 -8.46 -4.87 -8.18
CA MET A 238 -9.01 -5.80 -9.14
C MET A 238 -10.54 -5.66 -9.25
N ASP A 239 -11.06 -5.81 -10.46
CA ASP A 239 -12.50 -5.70 -10.75
C ASP A 239 -13.12 -4.35 -10.29
N TYR A 240 -12.36 -3.26 -10.42
CA TYR A 240 -12.82 -1.92 -10.11
C TYR A 240 -14.12 -1.57 -10.82
N GLY A 241 -15.12 -1.14 -10.07
CA GLY A 241 -16.43 -0.77 -10.61
C GLY A 241 -17.31 -1.95 -11.05
N HIS A 242 -16.95 -3.19 -10.78
CA HIS A 242 -17.74 -4.35 -11.13
C HIS A 242 -18.78 -4.72 -10.08
N ASN A 243 -19.99 -5.07 -10.57
CA ASN A 243 -21.11 -5.56 -9.74
C ASN A 243 -21.20 -7.09 -9.73
N LYS A 244 -20.07 -7.79 -9.90
CA LYS A 244 -20.04 -9.26 -9.90
C LYS A 244 -19.67 -9.79 -8.52
N PRO A 245 -20.25 -10.91 -8.07
CA PRO A 245 -19.97 -11.46 -6.76
C PRO A 245 -18.58 -12.15 -6.67
N GLU A 246 -17.96 -12.47 -7.81
CA GLU A 246 -16.66 -13.14 -7.87
C GLU A 246 -15.70 -12.40 -8.81
N PHE A 247 -14.42 -12.40 -8.43
CA PHE A 247 -13.35 -11.86 -9.26
C PHE A 247 -13.20 -12.60 -10.58
N ASN A 248 -12.80 -11.85 -11.61
CA ASN A 248 -12.37 -12.42 -12.88
C ASN A 248 -11.08 -13.20 -12.70
N THR A 249 -11.19 -14.52 -12.53
CA THR A 249 -10.04 -15.41 -12.29
C THR A 249 -8.90 -15.23 -13.31
N PRO A 250 -9.13 -15.24 -14.65
CA PRO A 250 -8.05 -15.00 -15.61
C PRO A 250 -7.39 -13.63 -15.47
N GLY A 251 -8.18 -12.58 -15.18
CA GLY A 251 -7.66 -11.21 -15.00
C GLY A 251 -6.72 -11.11 -13.81
N VAL A 252 -7.15 -11.62 -12.64
CA VAL A 252 -6.31 -11.64 -11.42
C VAL A 252 -5.01 -12.40 -11.67
N LEU A 253 -5.08 -13.61 -12.22
CA LEU A 253 -3.89 -14.44 -12.47
C LEU A 253 -2.94 -13.81 -13.50
N LEU A 254 -3.47 -13.16 -14.53
CA LEU A 254 -2.63 -12.45 -15.50
C LEU A 254 -1.93 -11.25 -14.87
N THR A 255 -2.64 -10.48 -14.04
CA THR A 255 -2.07 -9.34 -13.33
C THR A 255 -0.96 -9.79 -12.37
N ASP A 256 -1.21 -10.83 -11.57
CA ASP A 256 -0.18 -11.41 -10.70
C ASP A 256 1.03 -11.92 -11.50
N ALA A 257 0.80 -12.60 -12.61
CA ALA A 257 1.87 -13.09 -13.48
C ALA A 257 2.73 -11.94 -14.03
N VAL A 258 2.11 -10.84 -14.44
CA VAL A 258 2.81 -9.63 -14.90
C VAL A 258 3.62 -9.03 -13.74
N MET A 259 3.02 -8.81 -12.59
CA MET A 259 3.72 -8.26 -11.42
C MET A 259 4.92 -9.12 -11.02
N PHE A 260 4.75 -10.43 -10.98
CA PHE A 260 5.83 -11.35 -10.62
C PHE A 260 6.96 -11.35 -11.65
N ALA A 261 6.64 -11.32 -12.93
CA ALA A 261 7.63 -11.20 -14.00
C ALA A 261 8.43 -9.89 -13.88
N LEU A 262 7.76 -8.80 -13.59
CA LEU A 262 8.35 -7.49 -13.37
C LEU A 262 9.17 -7.40 -12.06
N GLY A 263 8.91 -8.28 -11.09
CA GLY A 263 9.62 -8.34 -9.80
C GLY A 263 8.92 -7.62 -8.66
N ALA A 264 7.61 -7.43 -8.78
CA ALA A 264 6.75 -6.88 -7.73
C ALA A 264 5.90 -7.97 -7.06
N SER A 265 5.17 -7.60 -6.03
CA SER A 265 4.14 -8.40 -5.39
C SER A 265 2.83 -7.63 -5.38
N HIS A 266 1.73 -8.34 -5.50
CA HIS A 266 0.39 -7.79 -5.35
C HIS A 266 -0.02 -7.77 -3.88
N LEU A 267 -0.70 -6.71 -3.43
CA LEU A 267 -1.33 -6.68 -2.12
C LEU A 267 -2.55 -7.60 -2.13
N GLU A 268 -2.58 -8.56 -1.23
CA GLU A 268 -3.68 -9.51 -1.10
C GLU A 268 -4.51 -9.23 0.16
N LEU A 269 -5.81 -9.50 0.09
CA LEU A 269 -6.76 -9.19 1.15
C LEU A 269 -7.49 -10.45 1.65
N GLY A 270 -6.97 -11.09 2.67
CA GLY A 270 -7.63 -12.17 3.41
C GLY A 270 -8.08 -13.39 2.59
N ALA A 271 -8.70 -14.35 3.26
CA ALA A 271 -8.95 -15.68 2.70
C ALA A 271 -10.14 -15.76 1.72
N GLY A 272 -11.01 -14.78 1.68
CA GLY A 272 -12.22 -14.78 0.85
C GLY A 272 -12.26 -13.68 -0.18
N HIS A 273 -11.44 -12.68 -0.01
CA HIS A 273 -11.46 -11.44 -0.76
C HIS A 273 -10.08 -11.09 -1.26
N MET A 274 -10.04 -10.38 -2.37
CA MET A 274 -8.88 -9.63 -2.83
C MET A 274 -9.19 -8.14 -2.74
N LEU A 275 -8.20 -7.30 -2.91
CA LEU A 275 -8.36 -5.87 -2.96
C LEU A 275 -9.12 -5.49 -4.24
N SER A 276 -10.37 -5.01 -4.09
CA SER A 276 -11.21 -4.52 -5.19
C SER A 276 -11.23 -2.98 -5.22
N SER A 277 -12.18 -2.39 -5.91
CA SER A 277 -12.24 -0.93 -6.14
C SER A 277 -12.09 -0.07 -4.89
N GLU A 278 -12.68 -0.52 -3.83
CA GLU A 278 -12.47 -0.05 -2.48
C GLU A 278 -12.65 -1.26 -1.61
N TYR A 279 -11.59 -1.66 -0.95
CA TYR A 279 -11.67 -2.79 -0.01
C TYR A 279 -12.74 -2.53 1.07
N PHE A 280 -13.22 -1.30 1.15
CA PHE A 280 -14.12 -0.82 2.17
C PHE A 280 -15.01 0.31 1.61
N PRO A 281 -16.35 0.18 1.73
CA PRO A 281 -17.11 -0.95 2.29
C PRO A 281 -17.40 -2.11 1.32
N TYR A 282 -16.80 -2.16 0.17
CA TYR A 282 -17.10 -3.10 -0.94
C TYR A 282 -16.36 -4.43 -0.81
N ALA A 283 -16.52 -5.11 0.32
CA ALA A 283 -15.84 -6.38 0.62
C ALA A 283 -16.62 -7.63 0.19
N ASP A 284 -17.58 -7.50 -0.71
CA ASP A 284 -18.48 -8.59 -1.14
C ASP A 284 -18.02 -9.30 -2.42
N VAL A 285 -17.08 -8.76 -3.17
CA VAL A 285 -16.43 -9.49 -4.27
C VAL A 285 -15.50 -10.56 -3.69
N LYS A 286 -15.66 -11.81 -4.11
CA LYS A 286 -14.97 -12.96 -3.50
C LYS A 286 -14.16 -13.76 -4.50
N MET A 287 -13.12 -14.40 -4.00
CA MET A 287 -12.40 -15.41 -4.77
C MET A 287 -13.24 -16.68 -4.89
N SER A 288 -13.40 -17.18 -6.12
CA SER A 288 -13.89 -18.54 -6.34
C SER A 288 -12.95 -19.59 -5.71
N ALA A 289 -13.44 -20.79 -5.46
CA ALA A 289 -12.61 -21.89 -5.00
C ALA A 289 -11.46 -22.23 -5.99
N GLY A 290 -11.73 -22.06 -7.29
CA GLY A 290 -10.71 -22.22 -8.34
C GLY A 290 -9.62 -21.17 -8.25
N LEU A 291 -9.96 -19.90 -8.08
CA LEU A 291 -9.00 -18.80 -7.92
C LEU A 291 -8.15 -18.98 -6.66
N LYS A 292 -8.76 -19.30 -5.52
CA LYS A 292 -8.02 -19.58 -4.27
C LYS A 292 -6.95 -20.65 -4.44
N LYS A 293 -7.28 -21.73 -5.13
CA LYS A 293 -6.31 -22.81 -5.40
C LYS A 293 -5.18 -22.35 -6.31
N GLN A 294 -5.49 -21.55 -7.33
CA GLN A 294 -4.50 -21.09 -8.32
C GLN A 294 -3.59 -20.03 -7.71
N ILE A 295 -4.10 -19.12 -6.90
CA ILE A 295 -3.28 -18.12 -6.18
C ILE A 295 -2.24 -18.81 -5.30
N VAL A 296 -2.60 -19.85 -4.56
CA VAL A 296 -1.62 -20.63 -3.79
C VAL A 296 -0.49 -21.13 -4.68
N ALA A 297 -0.80 -21.71 -5.85
CA ALA A 297 0.22 -22.19 -6.78
C ALA A 297 1.09 -21.05 -7.35
N TYR A 298 0.51 -19.89 -7.61
CA TYR A 298 1.24 -18.69 -8.07
C TYR A 298 2.22 -18.20 -7.01
N TYR A 299 1.81 -18.14 -5.74
CA TYR A 299 2.70 -17.74 -4.65
C TYR A 299 3.74 -18.81 -4.28
N ASP A 300 3.41 -20.09 -4.43
CA ASP A 300 4.41 -21.18 -4.36
C ASP A 300 5.48 -20.99 -5.44
N PHE A 301 5.08 -20.65 -6.67
CA PHE A 301 6.00 -20.35 -7.77
C PHE A 301 6.83 -19.08 -7.47
N LEU A 302 6.20 -17.98 -7.07
CA LEU A 302 6.89 -16.73 -6.73
C LEU A 302 7.95 -16.96 -5.64
N THR A 303 7.60 -17.72 -4.61
CA THR A 303 8.51 -18.02 -3.50
C THR A 303 9.67 -18.93 -3.93
N ALA A 304 9.38 -19.97 -4.71
CA ALA A 304 10.39 -20.91 -5.21
C ALA A 304 11.43 -20.20 -6.11
N TYR A 305 11.02 -19.20 -6.87
CA TYR A 305 11.86 -18.48 -7.82
C TYR A 305 12.15 -17.01 -7.41
N GLN A 306 11.93 -16.66 -6.14
CA GLN A 306 12.08 -15.27 -5.67
C GLN A 306 13.44 -14.66 -6.01
N ASN A 307 14.51 -15.43 -5.98
CA ASN A 307 15.86 -14.97 -6.32
C ASN A 307 16.00 -14.54 -7.79
N LEU A 308 15.17 -15.06 -8.67
CA LEU A 308 15.13 -14.70 -10.09
C LEU A 308 14.06 -13.66 -10.40
N LEU A 309 13.00 -13.60 -9.60
CA LEU A 309 11.86 -12.73 -9.87
C LEU A 309 11.98 -11.42 -9.08
N ARG A 310 12.29 -11.47 -7.79
CA ARG A 310 12.23 -10.31 -6.87
C ARG A 310 13.55 -9.63 -6.59
N ASN A 311 14.68 -10.31 -6.73
CA ASN A 311 16.00 -9.80 -6.36
C ASN A 311 16.61 -8.82 -7.38
N GLY A 312 15.79 -7.93 -7.93
CA GLY A 312 16.27 -6.91 -8.82
C GLY A 312 16.56 -7.44 -10.24
N GLY A 313 17.74 -7.14 -10.76
CA GLY A 313 18.14 -7.45 -12.11
C GLY A 313 18.05 -6.25 -13.05
N THR A 314 18.61 -6.42 -14.22
CA THR A 314 18.61 -5.40 -15.28
C THR A 314 17.72 -5.90 -16.41
N GLU A 315 16.77 -5.07 -16.83
CA GLU A 315 15.94 -5.37 -18.00
C GLU A 315 16.81 -5.54 -19.25
N THR A 316 16.52 -6.57 -20.03
CA THR A 316 17.27 -6.90 -21.23
C THR A 316 16.30 -7.10 -22.40
N GLN A 317 16.82 -7.02 -23.59
CA GLN A 317 16.08 -7.42 -24.77
C GLN A 317 16.32 -8.90 -25.07
N CYS A 318 15.28 -9.59 -25.52
CA CYS A 318 15.41 -10.95 -26.03
C CYS A 318 14.59 -11.11 -27.30
N ASP A 319 15.21 -11.67 -28.32
CA ASP A 319 14.54 -12.03 -29.57
C ASP A 319 14.06 -13.48 -29.47
N ILE A 320 12.77 -13.65 -29.24
CA ILE A 320 12.11 -14.96 -29.17
C ILE A 320 11.06 -15.03 -30.26
N ALA A 321 11.07 -16.11 -31.01
CA ALA A 321 10.07 -16.43 -32.01
C ALA A 321 9.54 -17.85 -31.86
N ALA A 322 8.27 -18.05 -32.19
CA ALA A 322 7.67 -19.36 -32.22
C ALA A 322 8.13 -20.12 -33.46
N ALA A 323 8.59 -21.34 -33.26
CA ALA A 323 9.19 -22.16 -34.34
C ALA A 323 8.28 -22.50 -35.54
N LYS A 324 6.95 -22.35 -35.41
CA LYS A 324 5.96 -22.70 -36.44
C LYS A 324 4.89 -21.65 -36.67
N SER A 325 5.10 -20.43 -36.35
CA SER A 325 4.12 -19.30 -36.52
C SER A 325 2.72 -19.58 -35.93
N VAL A 326 2.61 -20.45 -34.95
CA VAL A 326 1.34 -20.79 -34.28
C VAL A 326 0.90 -19.69 -33.34
N VAL A 327 1.84 -18.92 -32.82
CA VAL A 327 1.62 -17.77 -31.97
C VAL A 327 2.59 -16.67 -32.36
N THR A 328 2.12 -15.43 -32.27
CA THR A 328 2.99 -14.26 -32.38
C THR A 328 3.58 -13.94 -31.00
N ILE A 329 4.90 -13.82 -30.94
CA ILE A 329 5.61 -13.38 -29.75
C ILE A 329 6.17 -11.97 -30.02
N ASN A 330 5.92 -11.04 -29.10
CA ASN A 330 6.51 -9.70 -29.13
C ASN A 330 7.30 -9.44 -27.84
N ALA A 331 8.28 -8.57 -27.90
CA ALA A 331 8.95 -8.05 -26.72
C ALA A 331 8.01 -7.11 -25.97
N TRP A 332 8.28 -6.90 -24.66
CA TRP A 332 7.56 -5.91 -23.85
C TRP A 332 7.56 -4.53 -24.55
N PRO A 333 6.50 -3.72 -24.57
CA PRO A 333 5.24 -3.86 -23.82
C PRO A 333 4.25 -4.88 -24.43
N PRO A 334 3.17 -5.25 -23.69
CA PRO A 334 2.22 -6.24 -24.17
C PRO A 334 1.41 -5.76 -25.38
N VAL A 335 1.01 -6.75 -26.21
CA VAL A 335 0.15 -6.54 -27.37
C VAL A 335 -1.01 -7.53 -27.32
N LEU A 336 -2.24 -7.03 -27.48
CA LEU A 336 -3.44 -7.89 -27.53
C LEU A 336 -3.33 -8.96 -28.63
N GLY A 337 -3.74 -10.17 -28.31
CA GLY A 337 -3.69 -11.30 -29.22
C GLY A 337 -2.33 -12.02 -29.31
N ASN A 338 -1.30 -11.51 -28.64
CA ASN A 338 0.04 -12.05 -28.66
C ASN A 338 0.44 -12.74 -27.35
N VAL A 339 1.59 -13.40 -27.40
CA VAL A 339 2.40 -13.73 -26.21
C VAL A 339 3.49 -12.68 -26.10
N THR A 340 3.62 -12.04 -24.95
CA THR A 340 4.65 -11.02 -24.72
C THR A 340 5.82 -11.62 -23.94
N ALA A 341 7.03 -11.42 -24.42
CA ALA A 341 8.26 -11.78 -23.73
C ALA A 341 8.79 -10.58 -22.93
N TYR A 342 8.93 -10.75 -21.62
CA TYR A 342 9.65 -9.84 -20.77
C TYR A 342 10.95 -10.50 -20.30
N SER A 343 12.06 -9.80 -20.37
CA SER A 343 13.38 -10.36 -20.13
C SER A 343 14.23 -9.47 -19.21
N LYS A 344 14.96 -10.10 -18.31
CA LYS A 344 15.94 -9.45 -17.44
C LYS A 344 17.14 -10.36 -17.16
N SER A 345 18.28 -9.75 -16.85
CA SER A 345 19.46 -10.44 -16.34
C SER A 345 19.50 -10.33 -14.81
N VAL A 346 19.64 -11.46 -14.14
CA VAL A 346 19.74 -11.57 -12.68
C VAL A 346 20.90 -12.48 -12.34
N ASP A 347 21.91 -11.97 -11.64
CA ASP A 347 23.10 -12.73 -11.23
C ASP A 347 23.73 -13.55 -12.37
N GLY A 348 23.87 -12.92 -13.54
CA GLY A 348 24.45 -13.54 -14.73
C GLY A 348 23.53 -14.55 -15.44
N LYS A 349 22.28 -14.69 -14.98
CA LYS A 349 21.27 -15.55 -15.62
C LYS A 349 20.30 -14.70 -16.43
N GLN A 350 19.95 -15.19 -17.63
CA GLN A 350 18.85 -14.63 -18.43
C GLN A 350 17.54 -15.21 -17.93
N VAL A 351 16.65 -14.36 -17.43
CA VAL A 351 15.29 -14.71 -17.03
C VAL A 351 14.33 -14.20 -18.09
N VAL A 352 13.53 -15.07 -18.66
CA VAL A 352 12.53 -14.73 -19.68
C VAL A 352 11.16 -15.17 -19.20
N SER A 353 10.24 -14.24 -19.10
CA SER A 353 8.83 -14.48 -18.77
C SER A 353 7.99 -14.38 -20.04
N LEU A 354 7.21 -15.42 -20.33
CA LEU A 354 6.27 -15.44 -21.43
C LEU A 354 4.86 -15.22 -20.88
N LEU A 355 4.27 -14.08 -21.21
CA LEU A 355 2.98 -13.62 -20.72
C LEU A 355 1.94 -13.73 -21.84
N ASN A 356 0.87 -14.48 -21.60
CA ASN A 356 -0.11 -14.82 -22.64
C ASN A 356 -1.28 -13.84 -22.69
N PHE A 357 -1.21 -12.87 -23.58
CA PHE A 357 -2.28 -11.90 -23.84
C PHE A 357 -3.20 -12.27 -25.02
N ARG A 358 -3.16 -13.53 -25.51
CA ARG A 358 -3.89 -13.95 -26.71
C ARG A 358 -5.41 -13.83 -26.58
N GLN A 359 -5.94 -13.95 -25.39
CA GLN A 359 -7.36 -13.85 -25.09
C GLN A 359 -7.67 -12.74 -24.08
N ALA A 360 -6.71 -11.85 -23.83
CA ALA A 360 -6.96 -10.69 -23.01
C ALA A 360 -7.87 -9.69 -23.73
N ASN A 361 -8.75 -9.05 -22.99
CA ASN A 361 -9.69 -8.05 -23.52
C ASN A 361 -9.12 -6.63 -23.40
N SER A 362 -8.12 -6.42 -22.53
CA SER A 362 -7.41 -5.16 -22.29
C SER A 362 -5.95 -5.43 -21.91
N LEU A 363 -5.14 -4.37 -21.92
CA LEU A 363 -3.72 -4.42 -21.57
C LEU A 363 -3.41 -3.53 -20.39
#